data_8afa20ff45b8ea2cbc0a1e4c293c63e1
#
_entry.id   8afa20ff45b8ea2cbc0a1e4c293c63e1
#
_cell.length_a   1.000
_cell.length_b   1.000
_cell.length_c   1.000
_cell.angle_alpha   90.00
_cell.angle_beta   90.00
_cell.angle_gamma   90.00
#
_symmetry.space_group_name_H-M   'P 1'
#
loop_
_entity.id
_entity.type
_entity.pdbx_description
1 polymer ?
#
loop_
_entity_poly.entity_id
_entity_poly.type
_entity_poly.pdbx_seq_one_letter_code
_entity_poly.pdbx_strand_id
1 'polypeptide(L)'
;MKKRYIRKQTGIFLCMISALMLSACGSKNPTDSTKQTFGAESTQKSEKTEERKEENRFCGEWILAGYEYGERENSGDTEIRNPYYLVEDESINSKILIYSENDQLYADYYHFQYDATTINGMAFEEETATAENQPTARLKNRMDESEVRRTVTLLEDNILQYREQQYGMTSDYTYNGIYMRAGSKELEQLSEYQYLDVVTVSTVEELVEAIQNRRKIILKGGEYNFSELDISLIQNPNLDVLSYTDQPAEYTIRNVWNLCLEAAEGEKVVISTEASYGKVLAFECCNDITLRGLTCGHEVEPGFCTGSVIYLLGATDVMIDNCHLYGSGTYGVEAYNSRNLCVERTELYDCTYGLVELSNIEEASFRNCTFRDSREFSMFSIHDSYDVLLEDCQIVGNHSDSEGYPFISAPNSWKVRFENCEFKENTYHTFLAETDTLSMERIVFENCLMDDGETFNTFDQLAD
;
A
#
# COMPACT_ATOMS: atom_id res chain seq x y z
N MET A 1 11.75 -18.73 -22.43
CA MET A 1 12.24 -18.82 -21.06
C MET A 1 11.23 -18.28 -20.02
N LYS A 2 10.20 -17.53 -20.40
CA LYS A 2 9.21 -16.89 -19.47
C LYS A 2 8.17 -17.85 -18.85
N LYS A 3 7.90 -19.01 -19.43
CA LYS A 3 6.93 -19.99 -18.86
C LYS A 3 7.34 -20.66 -17.54
N ARG A 4 8.61 -20.53 -17.12
CA ARG A 4 9.08 -21.12 -15.84
C ARG A 4 8.85 -20.22 -14.61
N TYR A 5 8.63 -18.94 -14.81
CA TYR A 5 8.50 -17.98 -13.70
C TYR A 5 7.11 -18.00 -13.07
N ILE A 6 6.06 -18.05 -13.89
CA ILE A 6 4.66 -18.08 -13.42
C ILE A 6 4.38 -19.35 -12.58
N ARG A 7 4.94 -20.50 -12.97
CA ARG A 7 4.77 -21.76 -12.21
C ARG A 7 5.43 -21.75 -10.83
N LYS A 8 6.46 -20.93 -10.61
CA LYS A 8 7.12 -20.86 -9.30
C LYS A 8 6.36 -20.02 -8.29
N GLN A 9 5.70 -18.95 -8.73
CA GLN A 9 4.94 -18.08 -7.80
C GLN A 9 3.64 -18.75 -7.34
N THR A 10 2.89 -19.34 -8.26
CA THR A 10 1.68 -20.11 -7.90
C THR A 10 1.99 -21.27 -6.94
N GLY A 11 3.13 -21.92 -7.13
CA GLY A 11 3.57 -23.02 -6.25
C GLY A 11 3.97 -22.54 -4.85
N ILE A 12 4.52 -21.33 -4.73
CA ILE A 12 4.93 -20.76 -3.44
C ILE A 12 3.69 -20.32 -2.63
N PHE A 13 2.71 -19.71 -3.29
CA PHE A 13 1.47 -19.29 -2.62
C PHE A 13 0.66 -20.49 -2.09
N LEU A 14 0.52 -21.55 -2.87
CA LEU A 14 -0.12 -22.80 -2.43
C LEU A 14 0.66 -23.51 -1.31
N CYS A 15 1.99 -23.55 -1.40
CA CYS A 15 2.82 -24.16 -0.35
C CYS A 15 2.72 -23.44 1.00
N MET A 16 2.44 -22.12 1.00
CA MET A 16 2.30 -21.38 2.25
C MET A 16 0.98 -21.63 2.94
N ILE A 17 -0.10 -21.69 2.18
CA ILE A 17 -1.41 -22.08 2.73
C ILE A 17 -1.29 -23.46 3.36
N SER A 18 -0.58 -24.38 2.73
CA SER A 18 -0.31 -25.74 3.27
C SER A 18 0.60 -25.75 4.49
N ALA A 19 1.56 -24.82 4.61
CA ALA A 19 2.48 -24.74 5.77
C ALA A 19 1.80 -24.16 7.01
N LEU A 20 0.83 -23.26 6.85
CA LEU A 20 0.00 -22.73 7.92
C LEU A 20 -0.84 -23.82 8.62
N MET A 21 -1.20 -24.88 7.89
CA MET A 21 -2.05 -25.95 8.39
C MET A 21 -1.31 -27.03 9.17
N LEU A 22 -0.01 -27.20 8.97
CA LEU A 22 0.80 -28.21 9.68
C LEU A 22 1.12 -27.82 11.13
N SER A 23 0.93 -26.56 11.52
CA SER A 23 1.16 -26.14 12.91
C SER A 23 -0.07 -26.22 13.82
N ALA A 24 -1.26 -26.47 13.29
CA ALA A 24 -2.50 -26.56 14.06
C ALA A 24 -2.82 -27.99 14.59
N CYS A 25 -2.07 -29.02 14.20
CA CYS A 25 -2.26 -30.40 14.62
C CYS A 25 -1.16 -30.87 15.60
N GLY A 26 -1.23 -30.48 16.84
CA GLY A 26 -0.28 -30.95 17.87
C GLY A 26 -0.67 -30.63 19.30
N SER A 27 -1.56 -31.36 19.86
CA SER A 27 -1.46 -32.09 21.13
C SER A 27 -2.82 -32.28 21.81
N LYS A 28 -3.33 -33.48 21.72
CA LYS A 28 -4.26 -34.03 22.71
C LYS A 28 -3.53 -35.13 23.45
N ASN A 29 -3.51 -35.05 24.74
CA ASN A 29 -3.37 -36.19 25.60
C ASN A 29 -4.41 -36.14 26.74
N PRO A 30 -4.99 -37.29 27.13
CA PRO A 30 -6.13 -37.40 28.02
C PRO A 30 -5.74 -37.89 29.40
N THR A 31 -6.47 -37.49 30.43
CA THR A 31 -6.63 -38.23 31.70
C THR A 31 -7.95 -37.78 32.31
N ASP A 32 -8.88 -38.57 32.41
CA ASP A 32 -9.33 -39.69 33.27
C ASP A 32 -10.18 -39.24 34.46
N SER A 33 -11.35 -39.84 34.50
CA SER A 33 -12.20 -40.30 35.60
C SER A 33 -12.76 -39.33 36.68
N THR A 34 -14.03 -39.26 36.90
CA THR A 34 -14.79 -40.18 37.79
C THR A 34 -16.27 -39.85 37.85
N LYS A 35 -17.04 -40.92 38.01
CA LYS A 35 -18.47 -41.06 38.21
C LYS A 35 -19.09 -40.23 39.33
N GLN A 36 -20.32 -39.79 39.15
CA GLN A 36 -21.42 -40.19 40.09
C GLN A 36 -22.80 -39.95 39.50
N THR A 37 -23.63 -40.99 39.59
CA THR A 37 -25.03 -41.15 39.28
C THR A 37 -25.94 -40.52 40.34
N PHE A 38 -27.14 -40.07 39.89
CA PHE A 38 -28.50 -40.15 40.47
C PHE A 38 -29.43 -39.35 39.57
N GLY A 39 -30.46 -39.87 38.96
CA GLY A 39 -31.68 -40.46 39.40
C GLY A 39 -32.84 -39.71 38.75
N ALA A 40 -33.58 -40.40 37.89
CA ALA A 40 -34.84 -40.21 37.22
C ALA A 40 -35.76 -39.05 37.60
N GLU A 41 -36.36 -38.41 36.55
CA GLU A 41 -37.82 -38.43 36.33
C GLU A 41 -38.18 -37.88 34.94
N SER A 42 -39.08 -38.58 34.31
CA SER A 42 -39.58 -38.40 32.96
C SER A 42 -40.56 -37.22 32.85
N THR A 43 -40.35 -36.35 31.85
CA THR A 43 -41.44 -35.64 31.21
C THR A 43 -41.16 -35.53 29.71
N GLN A 44 -41.87 -36.28 28.93
CA GLN A 44 -41.91 -36.15 27.47
C GLN A 44 -42.45 -34.79 27.10
N LYS A 45 -41.57 -33.95 26.58
CA LYS A 45 -41.91 -32.82 25.69
C LYS A 45 -41.33 -33.19 24.33
N SER A 46 -42.21 -33.33 23.37
CA SER A 46 -41.88 -33.49 21.97
C SER A 46 -41.09 -32.22 21.52
N GLU A 47 -39.81 -32.31 21.49
CA GLU A 47 -38.98 -31.37 20.73
C GLU A 47 -39.16 -31.70 19.25
N LYS A 48 -39.82 -30.78 18.54
CA LYS A 48 -39.66 -30.64 17.10
C LYS A 48 -38.18 -30.37 16.86
N THR A 49 -37.47 -31.34 16.38
CA THR A 49 -36.16 -31.17 15.75
C THR A 49 -36.38 -30.30 14.52
N GLU A 50 -36.16 -29.02 14.64
CA GLU A 50 -35.89 -28.19 13.47
C GLU A 50 -34.60 -28.75 12.87
N GLU A 51 -34.73 -29.43 11.73
CA GLU A 51 -33.62 -29.75 10.87
C GLU A 51 -32.90 -28.40 10.55
N ARG A 52 -31.79 -28.11 11.20
CA ARG A 52 -30.84 -27.09 10.71
C ARG A 52 -30.43 -27.56 9.32
N LYS A 53 -30.97 -26.90 8.27
CA LYS A 53 -30.39 -27.01 6.92
C LYS A 53 -28.89 -26.75 7.10
N GLU A 54 -28.05 -27.68 6.73
CA GLU A 54 -26.62 -27.47 6.66
C GLU A 54 -26.41 -26.26 5.76
N GLU A 55 -25.88 -25.18 6.33
CA GLU A 55 -25.55 -23.99 5.60
C GLU A 55 -24.49 -24.34 4.56
N ASN A 56 -24.70 -24.00 3.29
CA ASN A 56 -23.76 -24.36 2.23
C ASN A 56 -22.37 -23.76 2.53
N ARG A 57 -21.34 -24.57 2.43
CA ARG A 57 -19.95 -24.21 2.77
C ARG A 57 -19.41 -22.98 2.02
N PHE A 58 -19.94 -22.67 0.85
CA PHE A 58 -19.57 -21.46 0.11
C PHE A 58 -20.18 -20.19 0.71
N CYS A 59 -21.35 -20.27 1.37
CA CYS A 59 -22.03 -19.08 1.90
C CYS A 59 -21.17 -18.32 2.90
N GLY A 60 -21.14 -16.99 2.77
CA GLY A 60 -20.42 -16.07 3.65
C GLY A 60 -19.80 -14.91 2.91
N GLU A 61 -19.18 -14.04 3.66
CA GLU A 61 -18.35 -12.93 3.16
C GLU A 61 -16.91 -13.39 3.08
N TRP A 62 -16.29 -13.15 1.94
CA TRP A 62 -14.94 -13.56 1.61
C TRP A 62 -14.11 -12.33 1.26
N ILE A 63 -13.04 -12.10 2.00
CA ILE A 63 -12.16 -10.92 1.88
C ILE A 63 -10.93 -11.31 1.08
N LEU A 64 -10.52 -10.46 0.15
CA LEU A 64 -9.33 -10.68 -0.67
C LEU A 64 -8.08 -10.74 0.21
N ALA A 65 -7.34 -11.83 0.08
CA ALA A 65 -6.07 -12.04 0.78
C ALA A 65 -4.85 -11.88 -0.14
N GLY A 66 -5.05 -12.07 -1.44
CA GLY A 66 -4.01 -11.90 -2.44
C GLY A 66 -4.49 -12.29 -3.82
N TYR A 67 -3.86 -11.80 -4.87
CA TYR A 67 -4.25 -12.11 -6.24
C TYR A 67 -3.08 -12.08 -7.23
N GLU A 68 -3.30 -12.67 -8.39
CA GLU A 68 -2.46 -12.59 -9.58
C GLU A 68 -3.31 -12.09 -10.74
N TYR A 69 -2.79 -11.14 -11.50
CA TYR A 69 -3.42 -10.63 -12.70
C TYR A 69 -2.46 -10.69 -13.88
N GLY A 70 -2.92 -11.14 -15.01
CA GLY A 70 -2.17 -11.18 -16.25
C GLY A 70 -3.00 -10.70 -17.43
N GLU A 71 -2.48 -9.78 -18.21
CA GLU A 71 -3.09 -9.29 -19.44
C GLU A 71 -2.21 -9.60 -20.65
N ARG A 72 -2.85 -9.98 -21.76
CA ARG A 72 -2.19 -10.22 -23.03
C ARG A 72 -2.89 -9.44 -24.13
N GLU A 73 -2.18 -8.51 -24.76
CA GLU A 73 -2.66 -7.83 -25.96
C GLU A 73 -2.58 -8.74 -27.19
N ASN A 74 -3.66 -8.79 -27.98
CA ASN A 74 -3.75 -9.59 -29.19
C ASN A 74 -2.99 -9.00 -30.41
N SER A 75 -2.20 -7.95 -30.21
CA SER A 75 -1.45 -7.24 -31.26
C SER A 75 -0.15 -7.91 -31.69
N GLY A 76 0.13 -9.13 -31.24
CA GLY A 76 1.32 -9.90 -31.62
C GLY A 76 2.56 -9.63 -30.75
N ASP A 77 2.56 -8.62 -29.92
CA ASP A 77 3.57 -8.35 -28.91
C ASP A 77 3.25 -9.09 -27.60
N THR A 78 4.18 -9.90 -27.16
CA THR A 78 4.03 -10.75 -25.98
C THR A 78 4.38 -10.03 -24.68
N GLU A 79 4.09 -8.77 -24.54
CA GLU A 79 4.20 -8.09 -23.24
C GLU A 79 3.01 -8.44 -22.36
N ILE A 80 3.28 -9.30 -21.37
CA ILE A 80 2.37 -9.46 -20.23
C ILE A 80 2.57 -8.21 -19.38
N ARG A 81 1.65 -7.26 -19.47
CA ARG A 81 1.55 -6.19 -18.50
C ARG A 81 0.93 -6.81 -17.25
N ASN A 82 1.63 -6.72 -16.14
CA ASN A 82 1.08 -6.97 -14.82
C ASN A 82 0.76 -5.60 -14.22
N PRO A 83 -0.42 -5.03 -14.43
CA PRO A 83 -0.82 -3.85 -13.69
C PRO A 83 -1.15 -4.29 -12.27
N TYR A 84 -0.25 -4.01 -11.34
CA TYR A 84 -0.51 -4.16 -9.92
C TYR A 84 -1.09 -2.84 -9.42
N TYR A 85 -2.39 -2.79 -9.29
CA TYR A 85 -3.04 -1.73 -8.56
C TYR A 85 -3.90 -2.38 -7.48
N LEU A 86 -3.39 -2.42 -6.26
CA LEU A 86 -4.24 -2.46 -5.10
C LEU A 86 -4.62 -1.02 -4.80
N VAL A 87 -5.76 -0.60 -5.26
CA VAL A 87 -6.43 0.56 -4.74
C VAL A 87 -7.30 0.03 -3.61
N GLU A 88 -6.87 0.12 -2.38
CA GLU A 88 -7.75 -0.01 -1.24
C GLU A 88 -8.48 1.32 -1.05
N ASP A 89 -9.60 1.46 -1.70
CA ASP A 89 -10.65 2.31 -1.19
C ASP A 89 -11.26 1.55 0.00
N GLU A 90 -11.23 2.10 1.20
CA GLU A 90 -11.94 1.50 2.35
C GLU A 90 -13.42 1.26 2.05
N SER A 91 -14.00 1.96 1.08
CA SER A 91 -15.34 1.73 0.56
C SER A 91 -15.44 0.53 -0.38
N ILE A 92 -14.32 0.01 -0.89
CA ILE A 92 -14.27 -1.07 -1.88
C ILE A 92 -13.28 -2.13 -1.43
N ASN A 93 -13.59 -2.78 -0.34
CA ASN A 93 -12.94 -4.04 -0.02
C ASN A 93 -13.22 -5.02 -1.15
N SER A 94 -12.19 -5.44 -1.87
CA SER A 94 -12.29 -6.53 -2.84
C SER A 94 -12.80 -7.76 -2.12
N LYS A 95 -14.09 -8.06 -2.30
CA LYS A 95 -14.76 -9.10 -1.57
C LYS A 95 -15.77 -9.84 -2.42
N ILE A 96 -16.06 -11.04 -2.01
CA ILE A 96 -17.13 -11.85 -2.57
C ILE A 96 -18.14 -12.16 -1.46
N LEU A 97 -19.40 -11.82 -1.68
CA LEU A 97 -20.49 -12.21 -0.82
C LEU A 97 -21.23 -13.37 -1.48
N ILE A 98 -21.21 -14.55 -0.87
CA ILE A 98 -21.92 -15.73 -1.37
C ILE A 98 -23.11 -16.00 -0.46
N TYR A 99 -24.29 -16.09 -1.05
CA TYR A 99 -25.55 -16.27 -0.33
C TYR A 99 -26.48 -17.25 -1.05
N SER A 100 -27.44 -17.79 -0.31
CA SER A 100 -28.47 -18.69 -0.84
C SER A 100 -29.82 -17.98 -0.89
N GLU A 101 -30.48 -18.01 -2.03
CA GLU A 101 -31.84 -17.55 -2.22
C GLU A 101 -32.66 -18.61 -2.97
N ASN A 102 -33.81 -19.05 -2.42
CA ASN A 102 -34.66 -20.09 -2.99
C ASN A 102 -33.91 -21.40 -3.35
N ASP A 103 -33.05 -21.85 -2.47
CA ASP A 103 -32.18 -23.03 -2.64
C ASP A 103 -31.15 -22.93 -3.81
N GLN A 104 -30.98 -21.74 -4.39
CA GLN A 104 -29.98 -21.45 -5.39
C GLN A 104 -28.87 -20.56 -4.77
N LEU A 105 -27.61 -20.86 -5.08
CA LEU A 105 -26.47 -20.01 -4.67
C LEU A 105 -26.22 -18.89 -5.65
N TYR A 106 -25.88 -17.74 -5.09
CA TYR A 106 -25.49 -16.54 -5.81
C TYR A 106 -24.22 -15.96 -5.21
N ALA A 107 -23.46 -15.23 -6.03
CA ALA A 107 -22.31 -14.46 -5.61
C ALA A 107 -22.41 -13.02 -6.08
N ASP A 108 -22.11 -12.10 -5.17
CA ASP A 108 -21.87 -10.69 -5.48
C ASP A 108 -20.35 -10.46 -5.37
N TYR A 109 -19.76 -9.98 -6.45
CA TYR A 109 -18.34 -9.75 -6.54
C TYR A 109 -18.05 -8.24 -6.63
N TYR A 110 -17.31 -7.75 -5.69
CA TYR A 110 -16.82 -6.38 -5.65
C TYR A 110 -15.47 -6.35 -6.31
N HIS A 111 -15.46 -5.92 -7.58
CA HIS A 111 -14.28 -5.90 -8.42
C HIS A 111 -13.49 -4.63 -8.19
N PHE A 112 -12.22 -4.81 -8.34
CA PHE A 112 -11.16 -3.92 -8.19
C PHE A 112 -10.70 -3.44 -9.59
N GLN A 113 -11.16 -2.30 -10.02
CA GLN A 113 -10.66 -1.54 -11.16
C GLN A 113 -11.05 -0.07 -11.01
N TYR A 114 -10.45 0.79 -11.81
CA TYR A 114 -10.63 2.25 -11.87
C TYR A 114 -12.04 2.80 -11.61
N ASP A 115 -13.07 1.98 -11.75
CA ASP A 115 -14.47 2.28 -11.48
C ASP A 115 -15.12 1.09 -10.78
N ALA A 116 -14.64 0.68 -9.64
CA ALA A 116 -15.27 -0.28 -8.72
C ALA A 116 -16.56 -0.93 -9.25
N THR A 117 -16.45 -1.77 -10.27
CA THR A 117 -17.61 -2.46 -10.84
C THR A 117 -18.01 -3.60 -9.94
N THR A 118 -19.16 -3.45 -9.29
CA THR A 118 -19.81 -4.54 -8.58
C THR A 118 -20.53 -5.43 -9.58
N ILE A 119 -20.23 -6.74 -9.57
CA ILE A 119 -20.99 -7.74 -10.32
C ILE A 119 -21.92 -8.42 -9.36
N ASN A 120 -23.23 -8.18 -9.50
CA ASN A 120 -24.24 -8.69 -8.58
C ASN A 120 -24.99 -9.89 -9.15
N GLY A 121 -25.35 -10.81 -8.28
CA GLY A 121 -26.27 -11.92 -8.57
C GLY A 121 -25.72 -12.91 -9.60
N MET A 122 -24.42 -13.22 -9.56
CA MET A 122 -23.87 -14.32 -10.34
C MET A 122 -24.41 -15.65 -9.79
N ALA A 123 -25.14 -16.38 -10.63
CA ALA A 123 -25.67 -17.68 -10.24
C ALA A 123 -24.58 -18.75 -10.27
N PHE A 124 -24.60 -19.65 -9.31
CA PHE A 124 -23.82 -20.88 -9.34
C PHE A 124 -24.39 -21.83 -10.37
N GLU A 125 -23.58 -22.19 -11.37
CA GLU A 125 -23.87 -23.25 -12.33
C GLU A 125 -22.88 -24.38 -12.08
N GLU A 126 -23.20 -25.60 -12.34
CA GLU A 126 -22.32 -26.78 -12.33
C GLU A 126 -21.32 -26.83 -11.14
N GLU A 127 -21.72 -27.47 -10.07
CA GLU A 127 -20.80 -27.84 -9.00
C GLU A 127 -20.02 -29.10 -9.42
N THR A 128 -18.71 -29.01 -9.39
CA THR A 128 -17.78 -30.11 -9.67
C THR A 128 -16.78 -30.21 -8.54
N ALA A 129 -15.92 -31.21 -8.58
CA ALA A 129 -14.76 -31.28 -7.70
C ALA A 129 -13.47 -31.25 -8.52
N THR A 130 -12.43 -30.61 -7.99
CA THR A 130 -11.07 -30.67 -8.59
C THR A 130 -10.48 -32.08 -8.45
N ALA A 131 -9.31 -32.29 -9.07
CA ALA A 131 -8.54 -33.54 -8.90
C ALA A 131 -8.14 -33.79 -7.43
N GLU A 132 -8.11 -32.72 -6.60
CA GLU A 132 -7.84 -32.77 -5.16
C GLU A 132 -9.13 -32.86 -4.32
N ASN A 133 -10.26 -33.14 -4.98
CA ASN A 133 -11.57 -33.28 -4.36
C ASN A 133 -12.11 -31.99 -3.72
N GLN A 134 -11.67 -30.82 -4.20
CA GLN A 134 -12.12 -29.50 -3.71
C GLN A 134 -13.39 -29.09 -4.45
N PRO A 135 -14.45 -28.65 -3.74
CA PRO A 135 -15.67 -28.16 -4.36
C PRO A 135 -15.37 -26.94 -5.26
N THR A 136 -15.82 -27.02 -6.49
CA THR A 136 -15.65 -25.95 -7.49
C THR A 136 -16.97 -25.67 -8.16
N ALA A 137 -17.33 -24.41 -8.30
CA ALA A 137 -18.53 -23.98 -9.00
C ALA A 137 -18.17 -22.96 -10.09
N ARG A 138 -18.92 -23.01 -11.19
CA ARG A 138 -18.90 -21.98 -12.21
C ARG A 138 -19.89 -20.88 -11.84
N LEU A 139 -19.44 -19.62 -11.95
CA LEU A 139 -20.31 -18.47 -11.77
C LEU A 139 -20.71 -17.88 -13.10
N LYS A 140 -21.98 -17.51 -13.25
CA LYS A 140 -22.51 -16.88 -14.44
C LYS A 140 -23.33 -15.65 -14.12
N ASN A 141 -22.96 -14.53 -14.73
CA ASN A 141 -23.78 -13.34 -14.74
C ASN A 141 -24.73 -13.36 -15.96
N ARG A 142 -25.94 -12.83 -15.81
CA ARG A 142 -26.91 -12.68 -16.90
C ARG A 142 -26.43 -11.76 -18.04
N MET A 143 -25.46 -10.93 -17.74
CA MET A 143 -24.88 -9.94 -18.67
C MET A 143 -23.57 -10.43 -19.31
N ASP A 144 -23.09 -11.63 -18.96
CA ASP A 144 -21.84 -12.14 -19.52
C ASP A 144 -21.98 -12.39 -21.03
N GLU A 145 -21.10 -11.75 -21.78
CA GLU A 145 -20.80 -12.16 -23.12
C GLU A 145 -20.11 -13.53 -23.10
N SER A 146 -20.18 -14.28 -24.18
CA SER A 146 -19.79 -15.71 -24.23
C SER A 146 -18.32 -16.00 -23.93
N GLU A 147 -17.50 -14.98 -23.68
CA GLU A 147 -16.04 -15.05 -23.60
C GLU A 147 -15.50 -14.95 -22.16
N VAL A 148 -16.35 -14.64 -21.18
CA VAL A 148 -15.92 -14.54 -19.78
C VAL A 148 -16.22 -15.85 -19.03
N ARG A 149 -15.21 -16.40 -18.41
CA ARG A 149 -15.32 -17.60 -17.56
C ARG A 149 -14.91 -17.28 -16.12
N ARG A 150 -15.84 -17.47 -15.19
CA ARG A 150 -15.62 -17.29 -13.75
C ARG A 150 -15.80 -18.61 -13.02
N THR A 151 -14.89 -18.88 -12.08
CA THR A 151 -14.99 -20.06 -11.21
C THR A 151 -14.60 -19.71 -9.78
N VAL A 152 -15.27 -20.32 -8.83
CA VAL A 152 -14.88 -20.34 -7.42
C VAL A 152 -14.53 -21.76 -7.00
N THR A 153 -13.45 -21.93 -6.26
CA THR A 153 -13.02 -23.20 -5.69
C THR A 153 -12.81 -23.02 -4.19
N LEU A 154 -13.47 -23.82 -3.38
CA LEU A 154 -13.23 -23.88 -1.96
C LEU A 154 -11.97 -24.72 -1.72
N LEU A 155 -10.85 -24.07 -1.49
CA LEU A 155 -9.57 -24.74 -1.22
C LEU A 155 -9.61 -25.41 0.15
N GLU A 156 -10.16 -24.70 1.13
CA GLU A 156 -10.39 -25.14 2.50
C GLU A 156 -11.64 -24.44 3.07
N ASP A 157 -12.10 -24.81 4.25
CA ASP A 157 -13.35 -24.28 4.83
C ASP A 157 -13.40 -22.74 4.92
N ASN A 158 -12.24 -22.09 5.07
CA ASN A 158 -12.11 -20.64 5.17
C ASN A 158 -11.24 -20.02 4.06
N ILE A 159 -10.93 -20.76 3.00
CA ILE A 159 -10.10 -20.28 1.90
C ILE A 159 -10.78 -20.59 0.57
N LEU A 160 -11.09 -19.52 -0.16
CA LEU A 160 -11.76 -19.55 -1.45
C LEU A 160 -10.81 -19.03 -2.55
N GLN A 161 -10.74 -19.72 -3.66
CA GLN A 161 -10.09 -19.24 -4.86
C GLN A 161 -11.16 -18.75 -5.85
N TYR A 162 -11.03 -17.53 -6.34
CA TYR A 162 -11.81 -17.01 -7.46
C TYR A 162 -10.93 -16.83 -8.68
N ARG A 163 -11.37 -17.35 -9.81
CA ARG A 163 -10.70 -17.18 -11.10
C ARG A 163 -11.64 -16.55 -12.09
N GLU A 164 -11.11 -15.55 -12.81
CA GLU A 164 -11.78 -14.96 -13.95
C GLU A 164 -10.84 -15.00 -15.15
N GLN A 165 -11.37 -15.42 -16.29
CA GLN A 165 -10.66 -15.47 -17.56
C GLN A 165 -11.57 -14.84 -18.62
N GLN A 166 -11.04 -13.90 -19.35
CA GLN A 166 -11.69 -13.32 -20.50
C GLN A 166 -10.80 -13.51 -21.72
N TYR A 167 -11.42 -13.90 -22.83
CA TYR A 167 -10.81 -14.01 -24.13
C TYR A 167 -11.54 -13.04 -25.06
N GLY A 168 -10.86 -11.98 -25.50
CA GLY A 168 -11.46 -10.91 -26.30
C GLY A 168 -10.73 -10.63 -27.59
N MET A 169 -11.34 -9.79 -28.45
CA MET A 169 -10.71 -9.38 -29.69
C MET A 169 -9.57 -8.38 -29.50
N THR A 170 -9.52 -7.70 -28.36
CA THR A 170 -8.52 -6.65 -28.08
C THR A 170 -7.53 -7.06 -27.01
N SER A 171 -7.94 -7.81 -26.01
CA SER A 171 -7.05 -8.31 -24.95
C SER A 171 -7.63 -9.56 -24.31
N ASP A 172 -6.73 -10.44 -23.89
CA ASP A 172 -7.05 -11.58 -23.02
C ASP A 172 -6.55 -11.25 -21.61
N TYR A 173 -7.34 -11.48 -20.57
CA TYR A 173 -6.87 -11.34 -19.21
C TYR A 173 -7.21 -12.57 -18.36
N THR A 174 -6.42 -12.76 -17.33
CA THR A 174 -6.64 -13.78 -16.30
C THR A 174 -6.47 -13.15 -14.92
N TYR A 175 -7.48 -13.27 -14.08
CA TYR A 175 -7.43 -12.92 -12.68
C TYR A 175 -7.55 -14.18 -11.82
N ASN A 176 -6.74 -14.28 -10.78
CA ASN A 176 -6.74 -15.37 -9.83
C ASN A 176 -6.59 -14.82 -8.40
N GLY A 177 -7.68 -14.72 -7.68
CA GLY A 177 -7.74 -14.20 -6.32
C GLY A 177 -7.90 -15.29 -5.28
N ILE A 178 -7.21 -15.15 -4.15
CA ILE A 178 -7.39 -15.95 -2.95
C ILE A 178 -8.12 -15.09 -1.93
N TYR A 179 -9.23 -15.60 -1.45
CA TYR A 179 -10.10 -14.94 -0.50
C TYR A 179 -10.18 -15.76 0.79
N MET A 180 -10.24 -15.08 1.92
CA MET A 180 -10.41 -15.70 3.22
C MET A 180 -11.75 -15.27 3.84
N ARG A 181 -12.39 -16.18 4.56
CA ARG A 181 -13.69 -15.93 5.17
C ARG A 181 -13.58 -14.81 6.20
N ALA A 182 -14.49 -13.83 6.16
CA ALA A 182 -14.54 -12.73 7.12
C ALA A 182 -14.65 -13.27 8.56
N GLY A 183 -13.82 -12.77 9.47
CA GLY A 183 -13.73 -13.20 10.86
C GLY A 183 -13.12 -14.58 11.08
N SER A 184 -12.50 -15.17 10.06
CA SER A 184 -11.76 -16.43 10.21
C SER A 184 -10.39 -16.19 10.86
N LYS A 185 -9.84 -17.25 11.48
CA LYS A 185 -8.48 -17.18 12.03
C LYS A 185 -7.42 -17.02 10.95
N GLU A 186 -7.67 -17.59 9.77
CA GLU A 186 -6.79 -17.50 8.63
C GLU A 186 -6.65 -16.04 8.17
N LEU A 187 -7.74 -15.28 8.16
CA LEU A 187 -7.74 -13.86 7.84
C LEU A 187 -7.07 -13.03 8.95
N GLU A 188 -7.36 -13.33 10.23
CA GLU A 188 -6.71 -12.66 11.36
C GLU A 188 -5.18 -12.88 11.37
N GLN A 189 -4.75 -14.10 11.01
CA GLN A 189 -3.34 -14.44 10.92
C GLN A 189 -2.65 -13.86 9.68
N LEU A 190 -3.42 -13.49 8.64
CA LEU A 190 -2.82 -12.93 7.42
C LEU A 190 -2.02 -11.66 7.71
N SER A 191 -2.48 -10.83 8.64
CA SER A 191 -1.76 -9.62 9.07
C SER A 191 -0.42 -9.92 9.73
N GLU A 192 -0.28 -11.09 10.40
CA GLU A 192 0.98 -11.56 10.97
C GLU A 192 1.97 -12.05 9.90
N TYR A 193 1.45 -12.39 8.70
CA TYR A 193 2.22 -12.89 7.56
C TYR A 193 2.31 -11.89 6.41
N GLN A 194 2.23 -10.61 6.72
CA GLN A 194 2.37 -9.54 5.74
C GLN A 194 3.63 -9.72 4.88
N TYR A 195 4.74 -10.13 5.51
CA TYR A 195 5.99 -10.43 4.83
C TYR A 195 6.25 -11.93 4.78
N LEU A 196 6.48 -12.45 3.57
CA LEU A 196 6.83 -13.87 3.34
C LEU A 196 8.24 -14.21 3.77
N ASP A 197 9.12 -13.22 3.73
CA ASP A 197 10.56 -13.40 3.90
C ASP A 197 11.14 -12.19 4.63
N VAL A 198 12.00 -12.48 5.59
CA VAL A 198 12.71 -11.47 6.35
C VAL A 198 14.21 -11.71 6.14
N VAL A 199 14.86 -10.75 5.52
CA VAL A 199 16.30 -10.82 5.24
C VAL A 199 17.04 -9.68 5.93
N THR A 200 18.30 -9.90 6.26
CA THR A 200 19.18 -8.87 6.81
C THR A 200 20.29 -8.60 5.81
N VAL A 201 20.51 -7.31 5.51
CA VAL A 201 21.51 -6.85 4.56
C VAL A 201 22.54 -5.93 5.24
N SER A 202 23.73 -5.83 4.66
CA SER A 202 24.84 -5.08 5.22
C SER A 202 25.54 -4.19 4.18
N THR A 203 25.20 -4.33 2.90
CA THR A 203 25.77 -3.53 1.80
C THR A 203 24.66 -3.07 0.85
N VAL A 204 24.96 -2.09 0.01
CA VAL A 204 24.02 -1.57 -0.96
C VAL A 204 23.69 -2.61 -2.05
N GLU A 205 24.64 -3.45 -2.44
CA GLU A 205 24.44 -4.55 -3.39
C GLU A 205 23.45 -5.59 -2.81
N GLU A 206 23.65 -5.99 -1.55
CA GLU A 206 22.72 -6.90 -0.86
C GLU A 206 21.33 -6.30 -0.78
N LEU A 207 21.22 -4.98 -0.52
CA LEU A 207 19.95 -4.27 -0.48
C LEU A 207 19.23 -4.35 -1.82
N VAL A 208 19.89 -3.95 -2.92
CA VAL A 208 19.23 -3.91 -4.24
C VAL A 208 18.87 -5.29 -4.76
N GLU A 209 19.66 -6.34 -4.45
CA GLU A 209 19.33 -7.72 -4.77
C GLU A 209 18.16 -8.26 -3.93
N ALA A 210 17.99 -7.76 -2.71
CA ALA A 210 16.94 -8.19 -1.81
C ALA A 210 15.56 -7.59 -2.16
N ILE A 211 15.48 -6.53 -2.95
CA ILE A 211 14.21 -5.87 -3.28
C ILE A 211 13.30 -6.83 -4.05
N GLN A 212 12.18 -7.19 -3.44
CA GLN A 212 11.12 -7.99 -4.04
C GLN A 212 9.81 -7.87 -3.26
N ASN A 213 8.74 -8.38 -3.83
CA ASN A 213 7.42 -8.42 -3.21
C ASN A 213 7.43 -9.19 -1.89
N ARG A 214 6.64 -8.72 -0.92
CA ARG A 214 6.35 -9.37 0.36
C ARG A 214 7.61 -9.68 1.17
N ARG A 215 8.56 -8.74 1.18
CA ARG A 215 9.82 -8.90 1.92
C ARG A 215 10.03 -7.76 2.91
N LYS A 216 10.43 -8.13 4.11
CA LYS A 216 11.02 -7.23 5.08
C LYS A 216 12.55 -7.32 5.00
N ILE A 217 13.18 -6.19 4.70
CA ILE A 217 14.63 -6.07 4.64
C ILE A 217 15.09 -5.29 5.87
N ILE A 218 15.87 -5.93 6.71
CA ILE A 218 16.48 -5.32 7.89
C ILE A 218 17.88 -4.87 7.50
N LEU A 219 18.13 -3.57 7.54
CA LEU A 219 19.41 -2.97 7.20
C LEU A 219 20.27 -2.86 8.47
N LYS A 220 21.47 -3.45 8.45
CA LYS A 220 22.45 -3.23 9.50
C LYS A 220 23.00 -1.82 9.43
N GLY A 221 23.50 -1.33 10.56
CA GLY A 221 24.11 -0.01 10.65
C GLY A 221 25.26 0.15 9.66
N GLY A 222 25.23 1.26 8.94
CA GLY A 222 26.20 1.55 7.88
C GLY A 222 25.63 2.51 6.84
N GLU A 223 26.40 2.69 5.80
CA GLU A 223 26.07 3.52 4.66
C GLU A 223 25.76 2.64 3.44
N TYR A 224 24.65 2.94 2.79
CA TYR A 224 24.15 2.30 1.58
C TYR A 224 24.12 3.34 0.46
N ASN A 225 25.31 3.65 -0.09
CA ASN A 225 25.44 4.64 -1.14
C ASN A 225 25.16 4.02 -2.51
N PHE A 226 24.05 4.41 -3.11
CA PHE A 226 23.63 3.91 -4.42
C PHE A 226 24.60 4.29 -5.54
N SER A 227 25.43 5.33 -5.35
CA SER A 227 26.44 5.75 -6.33
C SER A 227 27.62 4.79 -6.45
N GLU A 228 27.82 3.91 -5.47
CA GLU A 228 28.87 2.89 -5.47
C GLU A 228 28.49 1.61 -6.24
N LEU A 229 27.23 1.46 -6.65
CA LEU A 229 26.76 0.28 -7.34
C LEU A 229 27.34 0.13 -8.74
N ASP A 230 27.85 -1.08 -9.05
CA ASP A 230 28.19 -1.46 -10.41
C ASP A 230 26.93 -1.92 -11.16
N ILE A 231 26.42 -1.05 -12.03
CA ILE A 231 25.20 -1.29 -12.81
C ILE A 231 25.26 -2.59 -13.58
N SER A 232 26.44 -3.02 -14.03
CA SER A 232 26.61 -4.23 -14.83
C SER A 232 26.32 -5.51 -14.06
N LEU A 233 26.32 -5.45 -12.73
CA LEU A 233 26.07 -6.58 -11.83
C LEU A 233 24.62 -6.68 -11.39
N ILE A 234 23.84 -5.59 -11.57
CA ILE A 234 22.44 -5.55 -11.11
C ILE A 234 21.56 -6.37 -12.06
N GLN A 235 20.86 -7.36 -11.52
CA GLN A 235 19.93 -8.22 -12.26
C GLN A 235 18.51 -8.25 -11.67
N ASN A 236 18.20 -7.33 -10.74
CA ASN A 236 16.90 -7.30 -10.11
C ASN A 236 15.82 -6.77 -11.08
N PRO A 237 14.78 -7.55 -11.42
CA PRO A 237 13.73 -7.13 -12.35
C PRO A 237 12.80 -6.05 -11.79
N ASN A 238 12.84 -5.80 -10.48
CA ASN A 238 12.06 -4.76 -9.82
C ASN A 238 12.82 -3.43 -9.71
N LEU A 239 14.04 -3.37 -10.25
CA LEU A 239 14.87 -2.17 -10.24
C LEU A 239 15.08 -1.67 -11.66
N ASP A 240 14.61 -0.47 -11.94
CA ASP A 240 14.90 0.24 -13.18
C ASP A 240 16.12 1.13 -12.96
N VAL A 241 17.02 1.16 -13.92
CA VAL A 241 18.29 1.87 -13.80
C VAL A 241 18.44 2.88 -14.94
N LEU A 242 18.48 4.15 -14.59
CA LEU A 242 18.73 5.22 -15.54
C LEU A 242 20.20 5.65 -15.45
N SER A 243 20.97 5.30 -16.48
CA SER A 243 22.40 5.61 -16.55
C SER A 243 22.67 6.98 -17.17
N TYR A 244 23.57 7.71 -16.59
CA TYR A 244 24.09 9.00 -17.11
C TYR A 244 25.55 8.86 -17.54
N THR A 245 26.00 9.69 -18.47
CA THR A 245 27.35 9.57 -19.04
C THR A 245 28.46 9.94 -18.04
N ASP A 246 28.22 10.96 -17.21
CA ASP A 246 29.22 11.53 -16.32
C ASP A 246 28.74 11.68 -14.87
N GLN A 247 27.71 10.91 -14.49
CA GLN A 247 27.08 10.95 -13.18
C GLN A 247 26.74 9.53 -12.72
N PRO A 248 26.66 9.28 -11.43
CA PRO A 248 26.07 8.05 -10.92
C PRO A 248 24.66 7.79 -11.47
N ALA A 249 24.27 6.54 -11.57
CA ALA A 249 22.95 6.17 -12.05
C ALA A 249 21.86 6.51 -11.04
N GLU A 250 20.65 6.69 -11.54
CA GLU A 250 19.43 6.75 -10.75
C GLU A 250 18.78 5.37 -10.73
N TYR A 251 18.22 5.00 -9.58
CA TYR A 251 17.57 3.71 -9.36
C TYR A 251 16.11 3.93 -8.95
N THR A 252 15.21 3.23 -9.63
CA THR A 252 13.77 3.28 -9.34
C THR A 252 13.26 1.89 -9.03
N ILE A 253 12.65 1.72 -7.87
CA ILE A 253 11.98 0.49 -7.46
C ILE A 253 10.60 0.48 -8.11
N ARG A 254 10.28 -0.57 -8.88
CA ARG A 254 9.04 -0.66 -9.65
C ARG A 254 8.25 -1.92 -9.40
N ASN A 255 6.93 -1.77 -9.40
CA ASN A 255 5.99 -2.89 -9.33
C ASN A 255 6.26 -3.81 -8.13
N VAL A 256 6.59 -3.22 -6.98
CA VAL A 256 6.82 -3.95 -5.74
C VAL A 256 5.69 -3.68 -4.76
N TRP A 257 5.28 -4.70 -4.06
CA TRP A 257 4.23 -4.64 -3.07
C TRP A 257 4.62 -5.39 -1.79
N ASN A 258 4.16 -4.89 -0.63
CA ASN A 258 4.52 -5.38 0.70
C ASN A 258 6.04 -5.43 0.90
N LEU A 259 6.71 -4.29 0.68
CA LEU A 259 8.13 -4.14 0.94
C LEU A 259 8.36 -3.27 2.16
N CYS A 260 9.12 -3.78 3.13
CA CYS A 260 9.57 -3.01 4.28
C CYS A 260 11.09 -2.88 4.26
N LEU A 261 11.58 -1.64 4.32
CA LEU A 261 12.97 -1.31 4.57
C LEU A 261 13.08 -0.76 5.99
N GLU A 262 13.74 -1.47 6.88
CA GLU A 262 13.80 -1.11 8.30
C GLU A 262 15.24 -1.17 8.82
N ALA A 263 15.65 -0.12 9.52
CA ALA A 263 16.93 -0.13 10.22
C ALA A 263 16.92 -1.19 11.35
N ALA A 264 18.02 -1.91 11.52
CA ALA A 264 18.17 -2.81 12.66
C ALA A 264 18.06 -2.02 13.96
N GLU A 265 17.49 -2.64 14.99
CA GLU A 265 17.19 -1.98 16.26
C GLU A 265 18.45 -1.35 16.88
N GLY A 266 18.36 -0.03 17.13
CA GLY A 266 19.43 0.74 17.74
C GLY A 266 20.62 1.07 16.81
N GLU A 267 20.56 0.72 15.53
CA GLU A 267 21.61 0.99 14.56
C GLU A 267 21.27 2.23 13.72
N LYS A 268 22.29 2.98 13.31
CA LYS A 268 22.16 4.09 12.37
C LYS A 268 22.37 3.58 10.94
N VAL A 269 21.36 3.73 10.11
CA VAL A 269 21.39 3.37 8.68
C VAL A 269 21.28 4.65 7.85
N VAL A 270 22.20 4.81 6.90
CA VAL A 270 22.19 5.94 5.95
C VAL A 270 22.04 5.36 4.55
N ILE A 271 21.01 5.80 3.82
CA ILE A 271 20.81 5.52 2.40
C ILE A 271 21.09 6.81 1.65
N SER A 272 22.08 6.78 0.76
CA SER A 272 22.54 7.99 0.09
C SER A 272 22.79 7.82 -1.40
N THR A 273 22.93 8.98 -2.09
CA THR A 273 23.37 9.05 -3.48
C THR A 273 24.17 10.33 -3.72
N GLU A 274 25.15 10.26 -4.61
CA GLU A 274 25.89 11.41 -5.16
C GLU A 274 25.35 11.83 -6.53
N ALA A 275 24.27 11.19 -7.00
CA ALA A 275 23.68 11.49 -8.30
C ALA A 275 23.05 12.89 -8.31
N SER A 276 23.58 13.81 -9.11
CA SER A 276 23.04 15.17 -9.23
C SER A 276 21.66 15.24 -9.86
N TYR A 277 21.20 14.20 -10.53
CA TYR A 277 19.88 14.13 -11.17
C TYR A 277 18.98 13.04 -10.57
N GLY A 278 19.55 12.18 -9.74
CA GLY A 278 18.85 11.02 -9.18
C GLY A 278 18.11 11.34 -7.88
N LYS A 279 17.04 10.61 -7.65
CA LYS A 279 16.34 10.53 -6.37
C LYS A 279 17.07 9.55 -5.46
N VAL A 280 16.97 9.73 -4.14
CA VAL A 280 17.61 8.80 -3.20
C VAL A 280 16.85 7.47 -3.16
N LEU A 281 15.54 7.51 -2.95
CA LEU A 281 14.65 6.35 -3.03
C LEU A 281 13.43 6.72 -3.90
N ALA A 282 13.27 6.02 -5.00
CA ALA A 282 12.16 6.21 -5.93
C ALA A 282 11.31 4.94 -6.01
N PHE A 283 9.99 5.09 -5.89
CA PHE A 283 9.01 4.01 -5.98
C PHE A 283 7.98 4.35 -7.05
N GLU A 284 7.89 3.52 -8.08
CA GLU A 284 6.89 3.66 -9.14
C GLU A 284 5.97 2.45 -9.21
N CYS A 285 4.67 2.70 -9.23
CA CYS A 285 3.64 1.65 -9.25
C CYS A 285 3.85 0.62 -8.13
N CYS A 286 4.19 1.09 -6.95
CA CYS A 286 4.43 0.27 -5.77
C CYS A 286 3.26 0.38 -4.79
N ASN A 287 3.07 -0.67 -3.98
CA ASN A 287 2.00 -0.73 -3.01
C ASN A 287 2.49 -1.31 -1.68
N ASP A 288 1.94 -0.84 -0.56
CA ASP A 288 2.30 -1.35 0.77
C ASP A 288 3.81 -1.22 1.05
N ILE A 289 4.33 0.00 0.96
CA ILE A 289 5.74 0.29 1.18
C ILE A 289 5.94 0.87 2.57
N THR A 290 6.83 0.28 3.34
CA THR A 290 7.20 0.79 4.66
C THR A 290 8.68 1.15 4.70
N LEU A 291 8.99 2.38 5.07
CA LEU A 291 10.34 2.87 5.38
C LEU A 291 10.41 3.21 6.87
N ARG A 292 11.33 2.59 7.61
CA ARG A 292 11.38 2.79 9.06
C ARG A 292 12.79 2.96 9.61
N GLY A 293 12.99 4.03 10.37
CA GLY A 293 14.24 4.29 11.10
C GLY A 293 15.43 4.61 10.22
N LEU A 294 15.20 5.08 8.99
CA LEU A 294 16.23 5.33 7.99
C LEU A 294 16.63 6.81 7.97
N THR A 295 17.90 7.06 7.67
CA THR A 295 18.39 8.37 7.28
C THR A 295 18.63 8.34 5.78
N CYS A 296 17.92 9.17 5.00
CA CYS A 296 18.02 9.17 3.54
C CYS A 296 18.39 10.58 3.05
N GLY A 297 19.35 10.69 2.14
CA GLY A 297 19.74 12.01 1.63
C GLY A 297 20.73 11.98 0.50
N HIS A 298 21.00 13.18 -0.05
CA HIS A 298 22.03 13.37 -1.04
C HIS A 298 23.36 13.72 -0.37
N GLU A 299 24.46 13.15 -0.89
CA GLU A 299 25.81 13.50 -0.44
C GLU A 299 26.38 14.75 -1.13
N VAL A 300 25.69 15.25 -2.17
CA VAL A 300 26.01 16.55 -2.78
C VAL A 300 25.38 17.68 -1.97
N GLU A 301 25.99 18.88 -2.03
CA GLU A 301 25.45 20.06 -1.34
C GLU A 301 24.01 20.36 -1.83
N PRO A 302 23.09 20.79 -0.93
CA PRO A 302 21.73 21.20 -1.31
C PRO A 302 21.77 22.26 -2.43
N GLY A 303 20.92 22.08 -3.45
CA GLY A 303 20.88 22.94 -4.64
C GLY A 303 21.81 22.49 -5.79
N PHE A 304 22.66 21.49 -5.57
CA PHE A 304 23.50 20.91 -6.63
C PHE A 304 22.95 19.55 -7.15
N CYS A 305 21.81 19.15 -6.68
CA CYS A 305 21.04 18.02 -7.24
C CYS A 305 19.65 18.49 -7.69
N THR A 306 18.99 17.70 -8.51
CA THR A 306 17.61 17.97 -9.00
C THR A 306 16.65 16.83 -8.69
N GLY A 307 17.06 15.88 -7.87
CA GLY A 307 16.21 14.79 -7.38
C GLY A 307 15.66 15.07 -5.99
N SER A 308 14.55 14.47 -5.67
CA SER A 308 13.97 14.44 -4.33
C SER A 308 14.60 13.34 -3.47
N VAL A 309 14.39 13.39 -2.15
CA VAL A 309 14.86 12.31 -1.28
C VAL A 309 13.95 11.09 -1.45
N ILE A 310 12.67 11.24 -1.22
CA ILE A 310 11.68 10.19 -1.49
C ILE A 310 10.79 10.62 -2.66
N TYR A 311 10.73 9.77 -3.67
CA TYR A 311 9.91 9.97 -4.85
C TYR A 311 8.88 8.87 -4.99
N LEU A 312 7.61 9.24 -5.16
CA LEU A 312 6.49 8.34 -5.30
C LEU A 312 5.73 8.65 -6.59
N LEU A 313 5.55 7.67 -7.46
CA LEU A 313 4.74 7.81 -8.67
C LEU A 313 3.77 6.64 -8.80
N GLY A 314 2.46 6.92 -8.73
CA GLY A 314 1.43 5.88 -8.78
C GLY A 314 1.58 4.86 -7.64
N ALA A 315 2.05 5.31 -6.48
CA ALA A 315 2.24 4.48 -5.30
C ALA A 315 1.00 4.54 -4.39
N THR A 316 0.70 3.45 -3.70
CA THR A 316 -0.39 3.37 -2.73
C THR A 316 0.10 2.77 -1.43
N ASP A 317 -0.55 3.16 -0.30
CA ASP A 317 -0.25 2.62 1.04
C ASP A 317 1.23 2.72 1.40
N VAL A 318 1.74 3.95 1.43
CA VAL A 318 3.15 4.22 1.77
C VAL A 318 3.26 4.75 3.19
N MET A 319 4.03 4.07 4.03
CA MET A 319 4.36 4.47 5.38
C MET A 319 5.84 4.87 5.48
N ILE A 320 6.11 6.09 5.94
CA ILE A 320 7.45 6.59 6.28
C ILE A 320 7.46 6.92 7.77
N ASP A 321 8.19 6.14 8.56
CA ASP A 321 8.12 6.20 10.00
C ASP A 321 9.51 6.36 10.65
N ASN A 322 9.64 7.38 11.51
CA ASN A 322 10.87 7.64 12.27
C ASN A 322 12.11 7.75 11.36
N CYS A 323 11.99 8.48 10.25
CA CYS A 323 13.05 8.70 9.27
C CYS A 323 13.63 10.11 9.34
N HIS A 324 14.83 10.29 8.76
CA HIS A 324 15.47 11.59 8.54
C HIS A 324 15.73 11.77 7.05
N LEU A 325 15.07 12.73 6.42
CA LEU A 325 15.13 12.99 4.98
C LEU A 325 15.83 14.34 4.73
N TYR A 326 16.98 14.34 4.05
CA TYR A 326 17.80 15.54 3.97
C TYR A 326 18.47 15.77 2.62
N GLY A 327 18.88 17.03 2.39
CA GLY A 327 19.89 17.41 1.40
C GLY A 327 19.39 17.38 -0.04
N SER A 328 18.07 17.41 -0.27
CA SER A 328 17.53 17.42 -1.62
C SER A 328 17.75 18.74 -2.33
N GLY A 329 18.01 18.67 -3.64
CA GLY A 329 17.95 19.83 -4.52
C GLY A 329 16.53 20.25 -4.88
N THR A 330 15.54 19.37 -4.62
CA THR A 330 14.13 19.67 -4.79
C THR A 330 13.39 19.50 -3.46
N TYR A 331 12.67 18.42 -3.25
CA TYR A 331 11.83 18.20 -2.06
C TYR A 331 12.31 17.02 -1.22
N GLY A 332 11.97 17.02 0.05
CA GLY A 332 12.18 15.88 0.92
C GLY A 332 11.29 14.70 0.54
N VAL A 333 9.98 14.98 0.32
CA VAL A 333 9.00 14.02 -0.22
C VAL A 333 8.35 14.63 -1.45
N GLU A 334 8.36 13.90 -2.54
CA GLU A 334 7.76 14.25 -3.82
C GLU A 334 6.87 13.10 -4.29
N ALA A 335 5.55 13.35 -4.42
CA ALA A 335 4.58 12.32 -4.73
C ALA A 335 3.61 12.75 -5.82
N TYR A 336 3.39 11.87 -6.80
CA TYR A 336 2.51 12.09 -7.95
C TYR A 336 1.55 10.92 -8.14
N ASN A 337 0.28 11.23 -8.42
CA ASN A 337 -0.74 10.23 -8.72
C ASN A 337 -0.76 9.08 -7.71
N SER A 338 -0.59 9.38 -6.46
CA SER A 338 -0.41 8.41 -5.39
C SER A 338 -1.51 8.55 -4.34
N ARG A 339 -1.63 7.56 -3.46
CA ARG A 339 -2.73 7.50 -2.51
C ARG A 339 -2.27 6.93 -1.17
N ASN A 340 -2.93 7.36 -0.09
CA ASN A 340 -2.71 6.90 1.27
C ASN A 340 -1.23 6.94 1.67
N LEU A 341 -0.66 8.17 1.67
CA LEU A 341 0.68 8.44 2.16
C LEU A 341 0.62 8.78 3.65
N CYS A 342 1.29 8.00 4.48
CA CYS A 342 1.43 8.25 5.90
C CYS A 342 2.89 8.51 6.27
N VAL A 343 3.18 9.68 6.82
CA VAL A 343 4.52 10.05 7.29
C VAL A 343 4.43 10.38 8.78
N GLU A 344 5.15 9.63 9.61
CA GLU A 344 5.10 9.80 11.05
C GLU A 344 6.48 9.98 11.66
N ARG A 345 6.59 10.80 12.69
CA ARG A 345 7.82 10.99 13.49
C ARG A 345 9.09 11.20 12.64
N THR A 346 8.92 11.83 11.48
CA THR A 346 9.95 11.98 10.46
C THR A 346 10.40 13.43 10.38
N GLU A 347 11.69 13.62 10.18
CA GLU A 347 12.31 14.92 10.01
C GLU A 347 12.69 15.14 8.54
N LEU A 348 12.23 16.26 7.95
CA LEU A 348 12.57 16.68 6.60
C LEU A 348 13.35 18.01 6.69
N TYR A 349 14.55 18.05 6.11
CA TYR A 349 15.40 19.23 6.27
C TYR A 349 16.46 19.42 5.17
N ASP A 350 17.02 20.62 5.12
CA ASP A 350 18.08 21.00 4.17
C ASP A 350 17.70 20.74 2.69
N CYS A 351 16.42 20.93 2.34
CA CYS A 351 15.95 20.84 0.97
C CYS A 351 15.93 22.22 0.30
N THR A 352 16.26 22.28 -0.99
CA THR A 352 16.41 23.57 -1.67
C THR A 352 15.09 24.13 -2.17
N TYR A 353 14.25 23.33 -2.83
CA TYR A 353 12.97 23.84 -3.36
C TYR A 353 11.90 23.96 -2.26
N GLY A 354 11.81 22.98 -1.40
CA GLY A 354 10.85 22.90 -0.33
C GLY A 354 10.87 21.53 0.33
N LEU A 355 9.88 21.24 1.13
CA LEU A 355 9.86 20.02 1.96
C LEU A 355 8.97 18.94 1.37
N VAL A 356 7.79 19.34 0.86
CA VAL A 356 6.77 18.41 0.38
C VAL A 356 6.17 18.93 -0.93
N GLU A 357 6.20 18.08 -1.95
CA GLU A 357 5.48 18.24 -3.21
C GLU A 357 4.46 17.11 -3.39
N LEU A 358 3.19 17.45 -3.45
CA LEU A 358 2.08 16.51 -3.67
C LEU A 358 1.30 16.95 -4.90
N SER A 359 1.10 16.05 -5.87
CA SER A 359 0.30 16.35 -7.05
C SER A 359 -0.60 15.19 -7.40
N ASN A 360 -1.92 15.44 -7.44
CA ASN A 360 -2.94 14.44 -7.62
C ASN A 360 -2.84 13.31 -6.58
N ILE A 361 -2.85 13.71 -5.31
CA ILE A 361 -2.79 12.80 -4.17
C ILE A 361 -4.16 12.72 -3.51
N GLU A 362 -4.55 11.50 -3.17
CA GLU A 362 -5.72 11.21 -2.35
C GLU A 362 -5.26 10.62 -1.01
N GLU A 363 -5.58 11.29 0.07
CA GLU A 363 -5.19 10.93 1.44
C GLU A 363 -3.67 10.95 1.68
N ALA A 364 -3.20 12.04 2.27
CA ALA A 364 -1.85 12.14 2.79
C ALA A 364 -1.88 12.63 4.23
N SER A 365 -1.08 12.05 5.10
CA SER A 365 -0.96 12.50 6.48
C SER A 365 0.49 12.59 6.93
N PHE A 366 0.79 13.68 7.60
CA PHE A 366 2.08 13.93 8.26
C PHE A 366 1.81 14.17 9.74
N ARG A 367 2.27 13.27 10.61
CA ARG A 367 2.01 13.32 12.04
C ARG A 367 3.29 13.34 12.85
N ASN A 368 3.35 14.25 13.82
CA ASN A 368 4.52 14.39 14.69
C ASN A 368 5.84 14.57 13.89
N CYS A 369 5.76 15.27 12.76
CA CYS A 369 6.90 15.49 11.87
C CYS A 369 7.57 16.84 12.16
N THR A 370 8.85 16.94 11.82
CA THR A 370 9.62 18.20 11.87
C THR A 370 10.04 18.59 10.47
N PHE A 371 9.71 19.80 10.07
CA PHE A 371 10.02 20.39 8.78
C PHE A 371 10.92 21.62 9.01
N ARG A 372 12.20 21.54 8.61
CA ARG A 372 13.15 22.60 8.99
C ARG A 372 14.23 22.90 7.96
N ASP A 373 14.80 24.09 8.10
CA ASP A 373 16.04 24.54 7.43
C ASP A 373 16.01 24.42 5.90
N SER A 374 14.86 24.51 5.28
CA SER A 374 14.67 24.46 3.83
C SER A 374 14.41 25.84 3.26
N ARG A 375 14.70 26.05 1.95
CA ARG A 375 14.67 27.39 1.37
C ARG A 375 14.31 27.39 -0.11
N GLU A 376 14.17 28.55 -0.68
CA GLU A 376 13.93 28.92 -2.07
C GLU A 376 12.45 29.08 -2.43
N PHE A 377 11.67 28.00 -2.52
CA PHE A 377 10.31 28.05 -3.04
C PHE A 377 9.25 27.73 -1.97
N SER A 378 8.14 27.16 -2.38
CA SER A 378 7.08 26.78 -1.43
C SER A 378 7.51 25.59 -0.57
N MET A 379 7.39 25.73 0.76
CA MET A 379 7.72 24.62 1.66
C MET A 379 6.75 23.47 1.50
N PHE A 380 5.48 23.78 1.26
CA PHE A 380 4.43 22.83 0.97
C PHE A 380 3.76 23.18 -0.37
N SER A 381 3.97 22.35 -1.37
CA SER A 381 3.40 22.46 -2.71
C SER A 381 2.41 21.32 -2.91
N ILE A 382 1.11 21.62 -2.84
CA ILE A 382 0.03 20.62 -2.80
C ILE A 382 -0.95 20.94 -3.93
N HIS A 383 -0.85 20.23 -5.05
CA HIS A 383 -1.62 20.47 -6.26
C HIS A 383 -2.66 19.38 -6.49
N ASP A 384 -3.87 19.78 -6.92
CA ASP A 384 -4.91 18.85 -7.36
C ASP A 384 -5.14 17.67 -6.40
N SER A 385 -4.99 17.91 -5.09
CA SER A 385 -4.94 16.87 -4.07
C SER A 385 -6.12 16.98 -3.10
N TYR A 386 -6.45 15.87 -2.44
CA TYR A 386 -7.61 15.76 -1.56
C TYR A 386 -7.25 15.05 -0.26
N ASP A 387 -7.76 15.59 0.86
CA ASP A 387 -7.59 15.07 2.23
C ASP A 387 -6.12 14.95 2.66
N VAL A 388 -5.45 16.12 2.75
CA VAL A 388 -4.06 16.23 3.20
C VAL A 388 -4.05 16.79 4.61
N LEU A 389 -3.47 16.05 5.57
CA LEU A 389 -3.40 16.40 6.98
C LEU A 389 -1.95 16.57 7.45
N LEU A 390 -1.64 17.70 8.08
CA LEU A 390 -0.46 17.87 8.91
C LEU A 390 -0.93 18.04 10.36
N GLU A 391 -0.54 17.12 11.24
CA GLU A 391 -1.01 17.06 12.63
C GLU A 391 0.18 16.99 13.60
N ASP A 392 0.16 17.80 14.65
CA ASP A 392 1.18 17.85 15.70
C ASP A 392 2.61 18.06 15.12
N CYS A 393 2.75 18.85 14.05
CA CYS A 393 4.00 19.06 13.35
C CYS A 393 4.71 20.34 13.79
N GLN A 394 6.05 20.33 13.68
CA GLN A 394 6.90 21.52 13.86
C GLN A 394 7.43 21.97 12.49
N ILE A 395 7.19 23.23 12.15
CA ILE A 395 7.63 23.86 10.91
C ILE A 395 8.55 25.04 11.32
N VAL A 396 9.88 24.84 11.23
CA VAL A 396 10.83 25.72 11.94
C VAL A 396 12.01 26.11 11.04
N GLY A 397 12.32 27.41 11.01
CA GLY A 397 13.56 27.92 10.36
C GLY A 397 13.57 27.76 8.86
N ASN A 398 12.42 27.74 8.21
CA ASN A 398 12.33 27.61 6.76
C ASN A 398 12.24 28.99 6.08
N HIS A 399 12.75 29.10 4.88
CA HIS A 399 12.86 30.36 4.15
C HIS A 399 12.30 30.23 2.72
N SER A 400 11.10 30.75 2.48
CA SER A 400 10.55 30.87 1.12
C SER A 400 11.00 32.21 0.53
N ASP A 401 12.22 32.24 0.00
CA ASP A 401 12.93 33.50 -0.37
C ASP A 401 12.57 33.98 -1.79
N SER A 402 11.97 33.15 -2.62
CA SER A 402 11.64 33.49 -4.01
C SER A 402 10.27 34.19 -4.11
N GLU A 403 10.27 35.39 -4.72
CA GLU A 403 9.02 36.11 -5.02
C GLU A 403 8.10 35.26 -5.92
N GLY A 404 6.80 35.26 -5.59
CA GLY A 404 5.80 34.52 -6.35
C GLY A 404 5.59 33.06 -5.92
N TYR A 405 6.37 32.60 -4.93
CA TYR A 405 6.20 31.29 -4.32
C TYR A 405 5.71 31.47 -2.87
N PRO A 406 4.42 31.19 -2.58
CA PRO A 406 3.92 31.25 -1.23
C PRO A 406 4.50 30.11 -0.38
N PHE A 407 4.62 30.33 0.92
CA PHE A 407 5.13 29.31 1.85
C PHE A 407 4.32 28.02 1.77
N ILE A 408 2.99 28.14 1.66
CA ILE A 408 2.05 27.05 1.40
C ILE A 408 1.31 27.36 0.09
N SER A 409 1.37 26.47 -0.87
CA SER A 409 0.65 26.52 -2.15
C SER A 409 -0.22 25.27 -2.30
N ALA A 410 -1.55 25.45 -2.46
CA ALA A 410 -2.48 24.34 -2.55
C ALA A 410 -3.55 24.56 -3.67
N PRO A 411 -3.13 24.85 -4.92
CA PRO A 411 -4.07 25.11 -6.00
C PRO A 411 -4.88 23.85 -6.34
N ASN A 412 -6.19 24.05 -6.52
CA ASN A 412 -7.20 23.02 -6.82
C ASN A 412 -7.28 21.89 -5.78
N SER A 413 -6.68 22.07 -4.59
CA SER A 413 -6.71 21.08 -3.54
C SER A 413 -7.84 21.35 -2.54
N TRP A 414 -8.33 20.29 -1.90
CA TRP A 414 -9.45 20.32 -0.98
C TRP A 414 -9.15 19.55 0.30
N LYS A 415 -9.68 20.01 1.43
CA LYS A 415 -9.44 19.42 2.75
C LYS A 415 -7.95 19.33 3.12
N VAL A 416 -7.19 20.39 2.83
CA VAL A 416 -5.82 20.52 3.33
C VAL A 416 -5.91 21.08 4.74
N ARG A 417 -5.43 20.34 5.72
CA ARG A 417 -5.58 20.67 7.14
C ARG A 417 -4.24 20.72 7.84
N PHE A 418 -4.06 21.76 8.63
CA PHE A 418 -2.95 21.90 9.59
C PHE A 418 -3.58 21.94 10.99
N GLU A 419 -3.34 20.91 11.79
CA GLU A 419 -3.92 20.74 13.11
C GLU A 419 -2.82 20.68 14.17
N ASN A 420 -2.89 21.53 15.19
CA ASN A 420 -1.92 21.61 16.29
C ASN A 420 -0.47 21.83 15.83
N CYS A 421 -0.25 22.44 14.68
CA CYS A 421 1.10 22.66 14.15
C CYS A 421 1.75 23.90 14.75
N GLU A 422 3.06 23.89 14.90
CA GLU A 422 3.84 25.02 15.38
C GLU A 422 4.72 25.57 14.24
N PHE A 423 4.52 26.87 13.90
CA PHE A 423 5.30 27.61 12.92
C PHE A 423 6.24 28.56 13.66
N LYS A 424 7.54 28.35 13.55
CA LYS A 424 8.58 29.14 14.22
C LYS A 424 9.71 29.54 13.31
N GLU A 425 10.16 30.79 13.44
CA GLU A 425 11.36 31.29 12.78
C GLU A 425 11.35 31.08 11.25
N ASN A 426 10.14 31.02 10.65
CA ASN A 426 9.98 30.89 9.21
C ASN A 426 9.94 32.28 8.57
N THR A 427 10.53 32.41 7.38
CA THR A 427 10.45 33.65 6.58
C THR A 427 9.82 33.38 5.23
N TYR A 428 8.98 34.30 4.77
CA TYR A 428 8.29 34.20 3.50
C TYR A 428 7.82 35.56 3.00
N HIS A 429 7.68 35.70 1.68
CA HIS A 429 7.04 36.88 1.08
C HIS A 429 5.52 36.78 1.20
N THR A 430 4.97 35.62 1.05
CA THR A 430 3.54 35.31 1.12
C THR A 430 3.34 33.97 1.86
N PHE A 431 2.46 33.95 2.86
CA PHE A 431 2.18 32.71 3.59
C PHE A 431 1.31 31.75 2.77
N LEU A 432 0.22 32.27 2.20
CA LEU A 432 -0.71 31.51 1.35
C LEU A 432 -0.87 32.20 0.00
N ALA A 433 -1.07 31.42 -1.07
CA ALA A 433 -1.40 31.98 -2.39
C ALA A 433 -2.76 32.70 -2.36
N GLU A 434 -2.92 33.78 -3.14
CA GLU A 434 -4.23 34.46 -3.26
C GLU A 434 -5.34 33.54 -3.77
N THR A 435 -5.00 32.57 -4.59
CA THR A 435 -5.93 31.56 -5.11
C THR A 435 -6.32 30.50 -4.07
N ASP A 436 -5.54 30.40 -3.00
CA ASP A 436 -5.72 29.43 -1.92
C ASP A 436 -6.26 30.10 -0.66
N THR A 437 -7.13 31.10 -0.87
CA THR A 437 -7.77 31.82 0.24
C THR A 437 -8.37 30.84 1.23
N LEU A 438 -8.16 31.17 2.51
CA LEU A 438 -8.73 30.43 3.64
C LEU A 438 -10.22 30.18 3.42
N SER A 439 -10.59 28.93 3.32
CA SER A 439 -11.99 28.51 3.32
C SER A 439 -12.09 27.16 4.02
N MET A 440 -13.24 26.89 4.64
CA MET A 440 -13.51 25.63 5.33
C MET A 440 -13.46 24.40 4.40
N GLU A 441 -13.47 24.61 3.10
CA GLU A 441 -13.50 23.55 2.09
C GLU A 441 -12.12 23.28 1.49
N ARG A 442 -11.16 24.21 1.62
CA ARG A 442 -9.85 24.13 0.97
C ARG A 442 -8.72 23.96 1.97
N ILE A 443 -8.35 25.02 2.67
CA ILE A 443 -7.27 25.01 3.65
C ILE A 443 -7.83 25.39 5.01
N VAL A 444 -7.56 24.55 5.99
CA VAL A 444 -8.00 24.74 7.38
C VAL A 444 -6.81 24.71 8.30
N PHE A 445 -6.73 25.68 9.18
CA PHE A 445 -5.80 25.71 10.31
C PHE A 445 -6.62 25.56 11.59
N GLU A 446 -6.22 24.65 12.45
CA GLU A 446 -6.83 24.42 13.75
C GLU A 446 -5.78 24.35 14.85
N ASN A 447 -5.87 25.22 15.84
CA ASN A 447 -4.93 25.30 16.97
C ASN A 447 -3.45 25.44 16.57
N CYS A 448 -3.15 26.07 15.43
CA CYS A 448 -1.77 26.28 15.01
C CYS A 448 -1.13 27.44 15.76
N LEU A 449 0.09 27.27 16.25
CA LEU A 449 0.84 28.29 16.94
C LEU A 449 1.77 29.02 15.97
N MET A 450 1.66 30.35 15.88
CA MET A 450 2.49 31.18 15.00
C MET A 450 3.64 31.83 15.77
N ASP A 451 4.60 32.44 15.06
CA ASP A 451 5.80 33.09 15.61
C ASP A 451 5.53 34.16 16.67
N ASP A 452 4.42 34.86 16.58
CA ASP A 452 3.99 35.88 17.56
C ASP A 452 3.43 35.29 18.86
N GLY A 453 3.33 33.96 18.94
CA GLY A 453 2.79 33.21 20.05
C GLY A 453 1.28 33.17 20.08
N GLU A 454 0.61 33.67 19.04
CA GLU A 454 -0.84 33.59 18.90
C GLU A 454 -1.28 32.29 18.22
N THR A 455 -2.45 31.82 18.62
CA THR A 455 -3.05 30.63 18.00
C THR A 455 -3.81 31.08 16.76
N PHE A 456 -3.51 30.44 15.63
CA PHE A 456 -4.15 30.68 14.36
C PHE A 456 -5.22 29.61 14.07
N ASN A 457 -6.45 30.08 13.84
CA ASN A 457 -7.57 29.24 13.44
C ASN A 457 -8.28 29.85 12.24
N THR A 458 -8.50 29.08 11.22
CA THR A 458 -9.27 29.50 10.03
C THR A 458 -10.70 29.92 10.41
N PHE A 459 -11.34 29.24 11.35
CA PHE A 459 -12.70 29.52 11.79
C PHE A 459 -12.86 30.91 12.43
N ASP A 460 -11.86 31.38 13.15
CA ASP A 460 -11.89 32.68 13.78
C ASP A 460 -11.78 33.82 12.76
N GLN A 461 -11.11 33.59 11.64
CA GLN A 461 -10.94 34.56 10.56
C GLN A 461 -12.11 34.61 9.57
N LEU A 462 -12.87 33.52 9.44
CA LEU A 462 -14.10 33.51 8.63
C LEU A 462 -15.32 34.04 9.39
N ALA A 463 -15.20 34.28 10.68
CA ALA A 463 -16.27 34.82 11.52
C ALA A 463 -16.31 36.36 11.56
N ASP A 464 -15.29 37.07 11.11
CA ASP A 464 -15.17 38.52 10.94
C ASP A 464 -15.51 38.96 9.49
#